data_c22dd7a07be7b1eae5e8562506444dc4
#
_entry.id   c22dd7a07be7b1eae5e8562506444dc4
#
_cell.length_a   1.000
_cell.length_b   1.000
_cell.length_c   1.000
_cell.angle_alpha   90.00
_cell.angle_beta   90.00
_cell.angle_gamma   90.00
#
_symmetry.space_group_name_H-M   'P 1'
#
loop_
_entity.id
_entity.type
_entity.pdbx_description
1 polymer ?
#
loop_
_entity_poly.entity_id
_entity_poly.type
_entity_poly.pdbx_seq_one_letter_code
_entity_poly.pdbx_strand_id
1 'polypeptide(L)'
;PFKNVMNEMYARDISRKVRSAHRIRGTSGEPLSQPPYGYMKSPENKKKWIIDPEATAVVKDIFKMTLEGKGAETIARILQEKKVLVPMAYWQSKGLPRGGKKTQPNPYKWCKTTVSKILAQQEYCGDIINFKTCSKSFKNKTRYANPEDKWAIFKNVHEPIIDREVFEQVQKLIGKTRRRNPKPENW
;
A
#
# COMPACT_ATOMS: atom_id res chain seq x y z
N PRO A 1 -12.32 24.28 33.93
CA PRO A 1 -11.96 22.86 34.11
C PRO A 1 -13.01 21.92 33.53
N PHE A 2 -14.31 22.07 33.83
CA PHE A 2 -15.39 21.15 33.44
C PHE A 2 -15.58 21.01 31.92
N LYS A 3 -15.56 22.11 31.15
CA LYS A 3 -15.65 22.09 29.67
C LYS A 3 -14.54 21.24 29.02
N ASN A 4 -13.32 21.25 29.57
CA ASN A 4 -12.22 20.46 29.02
C ASN A 4 -12.42 18.96 29.24
N VAL A 5 -12.95 18.57 30.41
CA VAL A 5 -13.28 17.18 30.71
C VAL A 5 -14.40 16.67 29.79
N MET A 6 -15.44 17.46 29.59
CA MET A 6 -16.54 17.13 28.68
C MET A 6 -16.05 16.96 27.24
N ASN A 7 -15.20 17.88 26.74
CA ASN A 7 -14.63 17.80 25.40
C ASN A 7 -13.74 16.55 25.24
N GLU A 8 -12.97 16.19 26.25
CA GLU A 8 -12.15 14.97 26.23
C GLU A 8 -13.01 13.70 26.21
N MET A 9 -14.07 13.66 27.02
CA MET A 9 -15.02 12.54 27.03
C MET A 9 -15.69 12.39 25.66
N TYR A 10 -16.16 13.48 25.07
CA TYR A 10 -16.77 13.50 23.74
C TYR A 10 -15.79 13.02 22.64
N ALA A 11 -14.56 13.53 22.64
CA ALA A 11 -13.54 13.09 21.68
C ALA A 11 -13.19 11.60 21.83
N ARG A 12 -13.16 11.08 23.07
CA ARG A 12 -12.96 9.66 23.37
C ARG A 12 -14.10 8.81 22.84
N ASP A 13 -15.35 9.24 23.05
CA ASP A 13 -16.53 8.51 22.57
C ASP A 13 -16.59 8.45 21.04
N ILE A 14 -16.39 9.58 20.37
CA ILE A 14 -16.28 9.61 18.90
C ILE A 14 -15.19 8.65 18.42
N SER A 15 -14.01 8.68 19.06
CA SER A 15 -12.92 7.78 18.68
C SER A 15 -13.28 6.31 18.84
N ARG A 16 -14.01 5.94 19.89
CA ARG A 16 -14.52 4.57 20.08
C ARG A 16 -15.50 4.17 18.99
N LYS A 17 -16.47 5.02 18.67
CA LYS A 17 -17.45 4.77 17.61
C LYS A 17 -16.79 4.59 16.24
N VAL A 18 -15.84 5.47 15.89
CA VAL A 18 -15.09 5.37 14.64
C VAL A 18 -14.26 4.08 14.57
N ARG A 19 -13.59 3.69 15.65
CA ARG A 19 -12.82 2.44 15.71
C ARG A 19 -13.72 1.21 15.59
N SER A 20 -14.88 1.22 16.25
CA SER A 20 -15.86 0.14 16.14
C SER A 20 -16.35 -0.02 14.71
N ALA A 21 -16.74 1.08 14.06
CA ALA A 21 -17.16 1.07 12.67
C ALA A 21 -16.07 0.58 11.72
N HIS A 22 -14.81 1.04 11.93
CA HIS A 22 -13.65 0.53 11.18
C HIS A 22 -13.42 -0.97 11.38
N ARG A 23 -13.59 -1.45 12.62
CA ARG A 23 -13.43 -2.87 12.93
C ARG A 23 -14.48 -3.71 12.22
N ILE A 24 -15.76 -3.33 12.33
CA ILE A 24 -16.86 -4.03 11.66
C ILE A 24 -16.63 -4.10 10.15
N ARG A 25 -16.32 -2.97 9.50
CA ARG A 25 -16.06 -2.93 8.07
C ARG A 25 -14.84 -3.76 7.67
N GLY A 26 -13.76 -3.67 8.44
CA GLY A 26 -12.52 -4.39 8.14
C GLY A 26 -12.64 -5.89 8.33
N THR A 27 -13.48 -6.36 9.26
CA THR A 27 -13.74 -7.80 9.48
C THR A 27 -14.78 -8.36 8.52
N SER A 28 -15.58 -7.51 7.84
CA SER A 28 -16.51 -7.94 6.79
C SER A 28 -15.88 -8.02 5.39
N GLY A 29 -14.57 -7.82 5.26
CA GLY A 29 -13.87 -7.88 3.97
C GLY A 29 -13.95 -6.59 3.14
N GLU A 30 -14.53 -5.51 3.66
CA GLU A 30 -14.46 -4.22 2.99
C GLU A 30 -13.05 -3.64 3.06
N PRO A 31 -12.51 -3.10 1.94
CA PRO A 31 -11.19 -2.48 1.96
C PRO A 31 -11.21 -1.21 2.82
N LEU A 32 -10.37 -1.15 3.84
CA LEU A 32 -10.20 0.04 4.69
C LEU A 32 -9.21 1.04 4.08
N SER A 33 -8.35 0.58 3.19
CA SER A 33 -7.34 1.39 2.50
C SER A 33 -7.82 1.89 1.14
N GLN A 34 -7.09 2.83 0.58
CA GLN A 34 -7.24 3.19 -0.82
C GLN A 34 -6.66 2.08 -1.70
N PRO A 35 -7.20 1.86 -2.92
CA PRO A 35 -6.65 0.88 -3.85
C PRO A 35 -5.15 1.16 -4.11
N PRO A 36 -4.29 0.13 -4.22
CA PRO A 36 -2.91 0.33 -4.63
C PRO A 36 -2.81 0.82 -6.09
N TYR A 37 -1.61 1.24 -6.50
CA TYR A 37 -1.34 1.62 -7.88
C TYR A 37 -1.59 0.43 -8.81
N GLY A 38 -2.34 0.60 -9.88
CA GLY A 38 -2.86 -0.47 -10.73
C GLY A 38 -4.34 -0.78 -10.50
N TYR A 39 -4.90 -0.30 -9.40
CA TYR A 39 -6.33 -0.40 -9.13
C TYR A 39 -6.97 0.96 -8.90
N MET A 40 -8.25 1.06 -9.23
CA MET A 40 -9.11 2.20 -8.92
C MET A 40 -10.38 1.73 -8.20
N LYS A 41 -11.09 2.66 -7.58
CA LYS A 41 -12.42 2.36 -7.04
C LYS A 41 -13.43 2.25 -8.16
N SER A 42 -14.31 1.27 -8.07
CA SER A 42 -15.44 1.18 -9.00
C SER A 42 -16.32 2.45 -8.91
N PRO A 43 -16.76 3.00 -10.05
CA PRO A 43 -17.70 4.11 -10.07
C PRO A 43 -19.04 3.76 -9.41
N GLU A 44 -19.52 2.53 -9.60
CA GLU A 44 -20.78 2.04 -9.08
C GLU A 44 -20.70 1.72 -7.57
N ASN A 45 -19.58 1.13 -7.15
CA ASN A 45 -19.38 0.74 -5.76
C ASN A 45 -17.97 1.11 -5.26
N LYS A 46 -17.87 2.21 -4.54
CA LYS A 46 -16.62 2.72 -3.96
C LYS A 46 -15.90 1.76 -3.00
N LYS A 47 -16.57 0.66 -2.61
CA LYS A 47 -16.00 -0.41 -1.77
C LYS A 47 -15.31 -1.50 -2.59
N LYS A 48 -15.51 -1.54 -3.91
CA LYS A 48 -14.87 -2.50 -4.81
C LYS A 48 -13.70 -1.86 -5.56
N TRP A 49 -12.67 -2.64 -5.77
CA TRP A 49 -11.53 -2.25 -6.61
C TRP A 49 -11.66 -2.89 -7.98
N ILE A 50 -11.35 -2.11 -8.99
CA ILE A 50 -11.30 -2.54 -10.39
C ILE A 50 -9.93 -2.24 -10.97
N ILE A 51 -9.54 -2.96 -12.00
CA ILE A 51 -8.26 -2.78 -12.68
C ILE A 51 -8.24 -1.41 -13.40
N ASP A 52 -7.12 -0.70 -13.25
CA ASP A 52 -6.77 0.48 -14.06
C ASP A 52 -5.78 0.03 -15.14
N PRO A 53 -6.18 -0.04 -16.44
CA PRO A 53 -5.36 -0.66 -17.48
C PRO A 53 -3.98 -0.01 -17.65
N GLU A 54 -3.91 1.34 -17.60
CA GLU A 54 -2.65 2.06 -17.79
C GLU A 54 -1.67 1.79 -16.64
N ALA A 55 -2.14 1.90 -15.40
CA ALA A 55 -1.31 1.67 -14.23
C ALA A 55 -0.94 0.19 -14.06
N THR A 56 -1.85 -0.71 -14.43
CA THR A 56 -1.63 -2.17 -14.40
C THR A 56 -0.51 -2.61 -15.32
N ALA A 57 -0.40 -2.04 -16.52
CA ALA A 57 0.71 -2.34 -17.44
C ALA A 57 2.07 -2.06 -16.75
N VAL A 58 2.18 -0.93 -16.05
CA VAL A 58 3.42 -0.60 -15.32
C VAL A 58 3.70 -1.58 -14.18
N VAL A 59 2.66 -2.00 -13.43
CA VAL A 59 2.82 -2.99 -12.36
C VAL A 59 3.31 -4.31 -12.93
N LYS A 60 2.71 -4.81 -14.01
CA LYS A 60 3.15 -6.05 -14.70
C LYS A 60 4.59 -5.95 -15.17
N ASP A 61 4.99 -4.83 -15.77
CA ASP A 61 6.37 -4.58 -16.19
C ASP A 61 7.36 -4.62 -15.03
N ILE A 62 7.01 -4.06 -13.86
CA ILE A 62 7.84 -4.10 -12.66
C ILE A 62 8.06 -5.54 -12.19
N PHE A 63 7.01 -6.35 -12.12
CA PHE A 63 7.10 -7.76 -11.75
C PHE A 63 7.92 -8.56 -12.76
N LYS A 64 7.69 -8.37 -14.07
CA LYS A 64 8.45 -9.00 -15.15
C LYS A 64 9.95 -8.68 -15.04
N MET A 65 10.31 -7.41 -14.92
CA MET A 65 11.71 -7.00 -14.76
C MET A 65 12.36 -7.60 -13.51
N THR A 66 11.59 -7.81 -12.44
CA THR A 66 12.12 -8.46 -11.22
C THR A 66 12.37 -9.95 -11.47
N LEU A 67 11.50 -10.65 -12.20
CA LEU A 67 11.75 -12.05 -12.60
C LEU A 67 12.97 -12.19 -13.52
N GLU A 68 13.24 -11.18 -14.37
CA GLU A 68 14.48 -11.09 -15.17
C GLU A 68 15.72 -10.81 -14.31
N GLY A 69 15.61 -10.72 -12.99
CA GLY A 69 16.74 -10.50 -12.07
C GLY A 69 17.13 -9.04 -11.86
N LYS A 70 16.36 -8.06 -12.37
CA LYS A 70 16.66 -6.65 -12.16
C LYS A 70 16.29 -6.22 -10.74
N GLY A 71 17.20 -5.53 -10.06
CA GLY A 71 16.97 -4.97 -8.73
C GLY A 71 16.05 -3.74 -8.76
N ALA A 72 15.40 -3.44 -7.62
CA ALA A 72 14.46 -2.33 -7.51
C ALA A 72 15.03 -0.96 -7.90
N GLU A 73 16.33 -0.74 -7.69
CA GLU A 73 17.03 0.49 -8.10
C GLU A 73 17.13 0.59 -9.62
N THR A 74 17.53 -0.51 -10.28
CA THR A 74 17.63 -0.59 -11.74
C THR A 74 16.28 -0.40 -12.40
N ILE A 75 15.23 -1.04 -11.84
CA ILE A 75 13.85 -0.89 -12.32
C ILE A 75 13.39 0.57 -12.20
N ALA A 76 13.66 1.23 -11.07
CA ALA A 76 13.33 2.63 -10.87
C ALA A 76 13.98 3.53 -11.93
N ARG A 77 15.28 3.29 -12.25
CA ARG A 77 15.99 4.01 -13.29
C ARG A 77 15.38 3.79 -14.68
N ILE A 78 15.08 2.55 -15.05
CA ILE A 78 14.44 2.22 -16.33
C ILE A 78 13.09 2.92 -16.48
N LEU A 79 12.26 2.91 -15.45
CA LEU A 79 10.95 3.59 -15.46
C LEU A 79 11.11 5.12 -15.59
N GLN A 80 12.14 5.70 -14.97
CA GLN A 80 12.46 7.11 -15.08
C GLN A 80 12.93 7.47 -16.50
N GLU A 81 13.80 6.68 -17.11
CA GLU A 81 14.29 6.84 -18.48
C GLU A 81 13.12 6.75 -19.50
N LYS A 82 12.18 5.84 -19.28
CA LYS A 82 10.95 5.69 -20.07
C LYS A 82 9.91 6.81 -19.80
N LYS A 83 10.20 7.77 -18.91
CA LYS A 83 9.28 8.85 -18.51
C LYS A 83 7.91 8.32 -18.06
N VAL A 84 7.89 7.22 -17.31
CA VAL A 84 6.67 6.70 -16.69
C VAL A 84 6.34 7.55 -15.47
N LEU A 85 5.09 8.00 -15.34
CA LEU A 85 4.65 8.78 -14.18
C LEU A 85 4.74 7.94 -12.90
N VAL A 86 5.31 8.52 -11.83
CA VAL A 86 5.26 7.89 -10.51
C VAL A 86 3.82 7.80 -10.02
N PRO A 87 3.45 6.82 -9.16
CA PRO A 87 2.07 6.62 -8.72
C PRO A 87 1.36 7.88 -8.24
N MET A 88 2.06 8.74 -7.50
CA MET A 88 1.47 9.99 -7.00
C MET A 88 1.15 10.97 -8.14
N ALA A 89 2.08 11.17 -9.07
CA ALA A 89 1.87 12.05 -10.23
C ALA A 89 0.77 11.50 -11.16
N TYR A 90 0.73 10.17 -11.32
CA TYR A 90 -0.33 9.50 -12.07
C TYR A 90 -1.72 9.76 -11.46
N TRP A 91 -1.87 9.61 -10.14
CA TRP A 91 -3.15 9.90 -9.49
C TRP A 91 -3.54 11.37 -9.59
N GLN A 92 -2.57 12.26 -9.51
CA GLN A 92 -2.81 13.71 -9.68
C GLN A 92 -3.27 14.03 -11.11
N SER A 93 -2.66 13.42 -12.14
CA SER A 93 -3.10 13.60 -13.54
C SER A 93 -4.52 13.11 -13.79
N LYS A 94 -4.98 12.09 -13.07
CA LYS A 94 -6.37 11.57 -13.09
C LYS A 94 -7.32 12.37 -12.19
N GLY A 95 -6.87 13.48 -11.56
CA GLY A 95 -7.70 14.30 -10.65
C GLY A 95 -8.02 13.61 -9.31
N LEU A 96 -7.33 12.53 -8.96
CA LEU A 96 -7.57 11.82 -7.70
C LEU A 96 -6.84 12.52 -6.55
N PRO A 97 -7.50 12.85 -5.42
CA PRO A 97 -6.90 13.59 -4.30
C PRO A 97 -6.03 12.67 -3.43
N ARG A 98 -4.99 12.06 -4.03
CA ARG A 98 -4.04 11.19 -3.33
C ARG A 98 -2.71 11.89 -3.16
N GLY A 99 -2.06 11.66 -2.03
CA GLY A 99 -0.73 12.19 -1.76
C GLY A 99 -0.67 13.65 -1.33
N GLY A 100 -1.80 14.28 -1.03
CA GLY A 100 -1.86 15.67 -0.58
C GLY A 100 -1.74 16.70 -1.72
N LYS A 101 -1.67 17.99 -1.34
CA LYS A 101 -1.63 19.11 -2.30
C LYS A 101 -0.24 19.38 -2.91
N LYS A 102 0.80 18.65 -2.47
CA LYS A 102 2.16 18.87 -2.96
C LYS A 102 2.33 18.29 -4.35
N THR A 103 2.54 19.14 -5.32
CA THR A 103 2.96 18.76 -6.67
C THR A 103 4.35 18.13 -6.59
N GLN A 104 4.56 17.01 -7.26
CA GLN A 104 5.88 16.39 -7.35
C GLN A 104 6.78 17.26 -8.25
N PRO A 105 7.95 17.71 -7.78
CA PRO A 105 8.86 18.53 -8.59
C PRO A 105 9.30 17.82 -9.88
N ASN A 106 9.47 16.48 -9.80
CA ASN A 106 9.76 15.64 -10.95
C ASN A 106 8.78 14.45 -10.95
N PRO A 107 7.77 14.47 -11.86
CA PRO A 107 6.72 13.46 -11.91
C PRO A 107 7.23 12.07 -12.38
N TYR A 108 8.44 11.99 -12.88
CA TYR A 108 9.06 10.77 -13.39
C TYR A 108 10.13 10.20 -12.46
N LYS A 109 10.40 10.85 -11.31
CA LYS A 109 11.44 10.43 -10.39
C LYS A 109 11.01 9.19 -9.58
N TRP A 110 11.18 8.03 -10.16
CA TRP A 110 11.03 6.77 -9.46
C TRP A 110 12.15 6.55 -8.44
N CYS A 111 11.85 5.87 -7.35
CA CYS A 111 12.83 5.48 -6.35
C CYS A 111 12.65 3.99 -5.98
N LYS A 112 13.72 3.35 -5.55
CA LYS A 112 13.71 1.93 -5.16
C LYS A 112 12.65 1.61 -4.11
N THR A 113 12.39 2.54 -3.18
CA THR A 113 11.39 2.34 -2.12
C THR A 113 9.98 2.24 -2.67
N THR A 114 9.65 2.98 -3.75
CA THR A 114 8.35 2.88 -4.43
C THR A 114 8.22 1.53 -5.13
N VAL A 115 9.25 1.11 -5.88
CA VAL A 115 9.27 -0.19 -6.54
C VAL A 115 9.17 -1.33 -5.51
N SER A 116 9.98 -1.28 -4.44
CA SER A 116 9.93 -2.31 -3.39
C SER A 116 8.57 -2.37 -2.68
N LYS A 117 7.90 -1.24 -2.48
CA LYS A 117 6.54 -1.22 -1.92
C LYS A 117 5.53 -1.88 -2.86
N ILE A 118 5.62 -1.61 -4.17
CA ILE A 118 4.78 -2.27 -5.17
C ILE A 118 5.00 -3.77 -5.13
N LEU A 119 6.24 -4.24 -5.19
CA LEU A 119 6.57 -5.66 -5.18
C LEU A 119 6.15 -6.40 -3.90
N ALA A 120 6.02 -5.70 -2.77
CA ALA A 120 5.63 -6.29 -1.49
C ALA A 120 4.10 -6.33 -1.26
N GLN A 121 3.30 -5.79 -2.16
CA GLN A 121 1.85 -5.72 -1.99
C GLN A 121 1.16 -6.99 -2.48
N GLN A 122 0.74 -7.83 -1.56
CA GLN A 122 -0.02 -9.05 -1.84
C GLN A 122 -1.42 -8.76 -2.43
N GLU A 123 -1.90 -7.54 -2.27
CA GLU A 123 -3.16 -7.07 -2.87
C GLU A 123 -3.20 -7.24 -4.39
N TYR A 124 -2.06 -7.31 -5.07
CA TYR A 124 -2.01 -7.60 -6.51
C TYR A 124 -2.44 -9.02 -6.89
N CYS A 125 -2.48 -9.94 -5.92
CA CYS A 125 -3.03 -11.29 -6.10
C CYS A 125 -4.56 -11.37 -5.94
N GLY A 126 -5.25 -10.22 -5.85
CA GLY A 126 -6.69 -10.18 -5.64
C GLY A 126 -7.12 -10.18 -4.18
N ASP A 127 -6.18 -10.06 -3.24
CA ASP A 127 -6.43 -10.12 -1.81
C ASP A 127 -6.70 -8.72 -1.21
N ILE A 128 -7.54 -8.65 -0.19
CA ILE A 128 -7.69 -7.47 0.66
C ILE A 128 -7.06 -7.76 2.02
N ILE A 129 -6.15 -6.89 2.46
CA ILE A 129 -5.49 -7.03 3.76
C ILE A 129 -5.79 -5.79 4.60
N ASN A 130 -6.56 -6.00 5.65
CA ASN A 130 -6.94 -4.96 6.59
C ASN A 130 -6.10 -5.06 7.88
N PHE A 131 -6.06 -3.98 8.64
CA PHE A 131 -5.41 -3.88 9.96
C PHE A 131 -3.89 -4.08 9.96
N LYS A 132 -3.20 -3.82 8.84
CA LYS A 132 -1.72 -3.83 8.79
C LYS A 132 -1.09 -2.84 9.80
N THR A 133 -1.80 -1.79 10.15
CA THR A 133 -1.33 -0.77 11.11
C THR A 133 -2.44 -0.38 12.07
N CYS A 134 -2.06 0.03 13.29
CA CYS A 134 -2.96 0.60 14.27
C CYS A 134 -2.38 1.88 14.88
N SER A 135 -3.22 2.66 15.58
CA SER A 135 -2.80 3.79 16.41
C SER A 135 -3.04 3.45 17.88
N LYS A 136 -2.11 3.87 18.76
CA LYS A 136 -2.16 3.53 20.18
C LYS A 136 -3.39 4.11 20.87
N SER A 137 -3.71 5.37 20.61
CA SER A 137 -4.85 6.05 21.26
C SER A 137 -5.39 7.18 20.38
N PHE A 138 -6.49 7.82 20.82
CA PHE A 138 -7.01 9.01 20.15
C PHE A 138 -6.13 10.24 20.35
N LYS A 139 -5.36 10.29 21.43
CA LYS A 139 -4.36 11.34 21.72
C LYS A 139 -3.05 11.09 20.96
N ASN A 140 -2.61 9.83 20.87
CA ASN A 140 -1.40 9.46 20.15
C ASN A 140 -1.76 8.86 18.77
N LYS A 141 -1.63 9.68 17.73
CA LYS A 141 -1.93 9.32 16.33
C LYS A 141 -0.78 8.58 15.64
N THR A 142 0.33 8.34 16.30
CA THR A 142 1.46 7.56 15.75
C THR A 142 0.97 6.19 15.36
N ARG A 143 1.29 5.77 14.14
CA ARG A 143 0.93 4.46 13.59
C ARG A 143 2.02 3.45 13.87
N TYR A 144 1.60 2.28 14.31
CA TYR A 144 2.45 1.11 14.54
C TYR A 144 2.04 0.00 13.59
N ALA A 145 3.02 -0.77 13.12
CA ALA A 145 2.74 -1.99 12.38
C ALA A 145 2.12 -3.03 13.32
N ASN A 146 1.03 -3.63 12.90
CA ASN A 146 0.49 -4.80 13.58
C ASN A 146 1.26 -6.04 13.13
N PRO A 147 1.49 -7.01 14.04
CA PRO A 147 1.98 -8.32 13.64
C PRO A 147 0.95 -9.02 12.72
N GLU A 148 1.45 -9.94 11.89
CA GLU A 148 0.66 -10.55 10.81
C GLU A 148 -0.54 -11.37 11.31
N ASP A 149 -0.46 -11.93 12.51
CA ASP A 149 -1.55 -12.64 13.19
C ASP A 149 -2.80 -11.77 13.46
N LYS A 150 -2.62 -10.44 13.46
CA LYS A 150 -3.71 -9.46 13.64
C LYS A 150 -4.26 -8.90 12.33
N TRP A 151 -3.71 -9.30 11.22
CA TRP A 151 -4.22 -8.87 9.91
C TRP A 151 -5.48 -9.66 9.56
N ALA A 152 -6.45 -8.98 8.98
CA ALA A 152 -7.61 -9.63 8.36
C ALA A 152 -7.34 -9.74 6.85
N ILE A 153 -7.10 -10.97 6.39
CA ILE A 153 -6.77 -11.28 5.00
C ILE A 153 -7.97 -11.95 4.35
N PHE A 154 -8.48 -11.34 3.29
CA PHE A 154 -9.56 -11.86 2.46
C PHE A 154 -9.01 -12.14 1.07
N LYS A 155 -9.02 -13.42 0.68
CA LYS A 155 -8.44 -13.87 -0.59
C LYS A 155 -9.45 -13.75 -1.73
N ASN A 156 -8.94 -13.43 -2.94
CA ASN A 156 -9.72 -13.42 -4.19
C ASN A 156 -10.98 -12.53 -4.14
N VAL A 157 -10.87 -11.33 -3.55
CA VAL A 157 -11.99 -10.38 -3.42
C VAL A 157 -12.14 -9.52 -4.68
N HIS A 158 -11.06 -9.32 -5.41
CA HIS A 158 -11.04 -8.54 -6.65
C HIS A 158 -10.17 -9.23 -7.71
N GLU A 159 -10.29 -8.79 -8.95
CA GLU A 159 -9.53 -9.34 -10.07
C GLU A 159 -8.01 -9.16 -9.84
N PRO A 160 -7.21 -10.24 -9.90
CA PRO A 160 -5.77 -10.16 -9.70
C PRO A 160 -5.07 -9.51 -10.91
N ILE A 161 -4.06 -8.66 -10.64
CA ILE A 161 -3.14 -8.13 -11.65
C ILE A 161 -1.99 -9.10 -11.88
N ILE A 162 -1.56 -9.78 -10.82
CA ILE A 162 -0.41 -10.68 -10.80
C ILE A 162 -0.86 -12.04 -10.25
N ASP A 163 -0.48 -13.10 -10.94
CA ASP A 163 -0.72 -14.46 -10.46
C ASP A 163 0.02 -14.74 -9.17
N ARG A 164 -0.60 -15.50 -8.28
CA ARG A 164 -0.05 -15.81 -6.96
C ARG A 164 1.32 -16.49 -7.03
N GLU A 165 1.49 -17.41 -7.98
CA GLU A 165 2.76 -18.10 -8.21
C GLU A 165 3.88 -17.12 -8.59
N VAL A 166 3.59 -16.16 -9.47
CA VAL A 166 4.52 -15.11 -9.89
C VAL A 166 4.88 -14.23 -8.70
N PHE A 167 3.90 -13.85 -7.89
CA PHE A 167 4.13 -13.07 -6.69
C PHE A 167 5.06 -13.80 -5.71
N GLU A 168 4.82 -15.08 -5.43
CA GLU A 168 5.64 -15.89 -4.53
C GLU A 168 7.08 -16.06 -5.05
N GLN A 169 7.25 -16.27 -6.36
CA GLN A 169 8.58 -16.31 -6.99
C GLN A 169 9.34 -15.01 -6.77
N VAL A 170 8.69 -13.86 -6.99
CA VAL A 170 9.27 -12.54 -6.76
C VAL A 170 9.62 -12.33 -5.28
N GLN A 171 8.78 -12.76 -4.33
CA GLN A 171 9.11 -12.67 -2.90
C GLN A 171 10.36 -13.50 -2.54
N LYS A 172 10.52 -14.71 -3.11
CA LYS A 172 11.71 -15.54 -2.93
C LYS A 172 12.98 -14.86 -3.47
N LEU A 173 12.89 -14.17 -4.62
CA LEU A 173 14.01 -13.42 -5.19
C LEU A 173 14.41 -12.23 -4.32
N ILE A 174 13.45 -11.44 -3.87
CA ILE A 174 13.68 -10.29 -2.99
C ILE A 174 14.26 -10.74 -1.64
N GLY A 175 13.77 -11.83 -1.07
CA GLY A 175 14.27 -12.42 0.18
C GLY A 175 15.74 -12.83 0.11
N LYS A 176 16.16 -13.39 -1.00
CA LYS A 176 17.58 -13.77 -1.25
C LYS A 176 18.51 -12.56 -1.30
N THR A 177 18.04 -11.44 -1.83
CA THR A 177 18.84 -10.20 -1.97
C THR A 177 18.99 -9.44 -0.64
N ARG A 178 18.16 -9.74 0.35
CA ARG A 178 18.23 -9.18 1.70
C ARG A 178 19.23 -9.89 2.63
N ARG A 179 20.29 -10.53 2.12
CA ARG A 179 21.38 -11.00 2.97
C ARG A 179 21.95 -9.80 3.72
N ARG A 180 21.64 -9.73 5.02
CA ARG A 180 22.28 -8.79 5.94
C ARG A 180 23.76 -9.06 5.88
N ASN A 181 24.57 -8.02 5.59
CA ASN A 181 25.95 -8.06 5.98
C ASN A 181 25.98 -8.40 7.48
N PRO A 182 26.68 -9.44 7.92
CA PRO A 182 26.85 -9.70 9.34
C PRO A 182 27.38 -8.41 9.95
N LYS A 183 26.81 -7.98 11.09
CA LYS A 183 27.41 -6.89 11.87
C LYS A 183 28.84 -7.31 12.15
N PRO A 184 29.84 -6.42 11.92
CA PRO A 184 31.18 -6.72 12.39
C PRO A 184 31.08 -6.98 13.89
N GLU A 185 31.57 -8.15 14.31
CA GLU A 185 31.73 -8.45 15.73
C GLU A 185 32.65 -7.37 16.29
N ASN A 186 32.14 -6.61 17.23
CA ASN A 186 32.96 -5.64 17.96
C ASN A 186 33.96 -6.45 18.80
N TRP A 187 35.22 -6.36 18.43
CA TRP A 187 36.38 -6.78 19.23
C TRP A 187 36.61 -5.75 20.32
#